data_d54420aab9593fd094b86497ebc0a551
#
_entry.id   d54420aab9593fd094b86497ebc0a551
#
_cell.length_a   1.000
_cell.length_b   1.000
_cell.length_c   1.000
_cell.angle_alpha   90.00
_cell.angle_beta   90.00
_cell.angle_gamma   90.00
#
_symmetry.space_group_name_H-M   'P 1'
#
loop_
_entity.id
_entity.type
_entity.pdbx_description
1 polymer ?
#
loop_
_entity_poly.entity_id
_entity_poly.type
_entity_poly.pdbx_seq_one_letter_code
_entity_poly.pdbx_strand_id
1 'polypeptide(L)'
;AVAKREITDLGFEDITVSDGYVEFSGTAEDVVKANLWLRTADKILIVLNRFKAMTFEDLFQGVNSIKWENLMPENAKFVVTGKSFKSQLSSVPACQSISEKAVIKAMQRKYKIAHFPKDGDEYTIQVALLKDIVTVTLNTSGPSLHKRGYRVQQVMAPLKETMAAALIMLSYWKPDRVLLDPCCGSGTIAIEAALIAKNIAPGLMRHFAAEKWDFIDKELWKKERREARLAIKQDFQPKIYGSDINANAVKMSME
;
A
#
# COMPACT_ATOMS: atom_id res chain seq x y z
N ALA A 1 12.91 -10.46 0.15
CA ALA A 1 13.71 -10.71 -1.06
C ALA A 1 13.01 -10.17 -2.31
N VAL A 2 11.78 -10.61 -2.65
CA VAL A 2 11.09 -10.20 -3.90
C VAL A 2 10.80 -8.70 -3.91
N ALA A 3 10.16 -8.16 -2.87
CA ALA A 3 9.84 -6.74 -2.79
C ALA A 3 11.09 -5.84 -2.89
N LYS A 4 12.23 -6.25 -2.28
CA LYS A 4 13.48 -5.50 -2.44
C LYS A 4 13.90 -5.42 -3.91
N ARG A 5 13.88 -6.55 -4.62
CA ARG A 5 14.24 -6.59 -6.05
C ARG A 5 13.33 -5.67 -6.87
N GLU A 6 12.03 -5.76 -6.66
CA GLU A 6 11.03 -4.92 -7.34
C GLU A 6 11.27 -3.42 -7.09
N ILE A 7 11.56 -3.03 -5.85
CA ILE A 7 11.88 -1.65 -5.45
C ILE A 7 13.18 -1.19 -6.13
N THR A 8 14.22 -2.04 -6.14
CA THR A 8 15.50 -1.76 -6.84
C THR A 8 15.29 -1.59 -8.35
N ASP A 9 14.50 -2.48 -8.98
CA ASP A 9 14.24 -2.46 -10.43
C ASP A 9 13.45 -1.20 -10.84
N LEU A 10 12.67 -0.60 -9.92
CA LEU A 10 11.99 0.67 -10.11
C LEU A 10 12.90 1.90 -9.92
N GLY A 11 14.15 1.69 -9.50
CA GLY A 11 15.15 2.75 -9.35
C GLY A 11 15.12 3.48 -8.02
N PHE A 12 14.46 2.92 -6.97
CA PHE A 12 14.50 3.51 -5.63
C PHE A 12 15.84 3.21 -4.94
N GLU A 13 16.27 4.15 -4.09
CA GLU A 13 17.55 4.14 -3.39
C GLU A 13 17.40 3.97 -1.88
N ASP A 14 18.52 3.83 -1.15
CA ASP A 14 18.58 3.70 0.32
C ASP A 14 17.70 2.59 0.89
N ILE A 15 17.70 1.43 0.21
CA ILE A 15 16.78 0.33 0.52
C ILE A 15 17.23 -0.44 1.75
N THR A 16 16.42 -0.41 2.81
CA THR A 16 16.58 -1.22 4.02
C THR A 16 15.49 -2.29 4.11
N VAL A 17 15.89 -3.53 4.37
CA VAL A 17 14.98 -4.67 4.49
C VAL A 17 14.85 -5.09 5.94
N SER A 18 13.62 -5.24 6.40
CA SER A 18 13.26 -5.77 7.71
C SER A 18 12.17 -6.82 7.58
N ASP A 19 11.91 -7.56 8.66
CA ASP A 19 10.83 -8.54 8.69
C ASP A 19 9.47 -7.83 8.52
N GLY A 20 8.78 -8.15 7.43
CA GLY A 20 7.45 -7.64 7.12
C GLY A 20 7.39 -6.30 6.39
N TYR A 21 8.52 -5.60 6.17
CA TYR A 21 8.55 -4.36 5.39
C TYR A 21 9.90 -4.10 4.71
N VAL A 22 9.85 -3.29 3.67
CA VAL A 22 11.03 -2.71 3.02
C VAL A 22 10.87 -1.20 3.06
N GLU A 23 11.93 -0.50 3.45
CA GLU A 23 11.98 0.95 3.57
C GLU A 23 12.95 1.50 2.53
N PHE A 24 12.62 2.62 1.91
CA PHE A 24 13.46 3.32 0.95
C PHE A 24 13.22 4.82 1.05
N SER A 25 14.19 5.61 0.65
CA SER A 25 14.08 7.07 0.56
C SER A 25 13.38 7.46 -0.73
N GLY A 26 12.57 8.54 -0.68
CA GLY A 26 11.86 8.99 -1.87
C GLY A 26 11.12 10.31 -1.67
N THR A 27 10.66 10.84 -2.79
CA THR A 27 9.89 12.09 -2.93
C THR A 27 8.38 11.79 -3.03
N ALA A 28 7.56 12.82 -3.20
CA ALA A 28 6.14 12.66 -3.49
C ALA A 28 5.89 11.92 -4.82
N GLU A 29 6.75 12.12 -5.84
CA GLU A 29 6.68 11.38 -7.11
C GLU A 29 6.93 9.90 -6.91
N ASP A 30 7.88 9.53 -6.03
CA ASP A 30 8.19 8.14 -5.70
C ASP A 30 7.05 7.46 -4.94
N VAL A 31 6.31 8.19 -4.10
CA VAL A 31 5.09 7.68 -3.47
C VAL A 31 4.04 7.31 -4.53
N VAL A 32 3.85 8.17 -5.54
CA VAL A 32 2.92 7.92 -6.65
C VAL A 32 3.36 6.71 -7.46
N LYS A 33 4.63 6.67 -7.87
CA LYS A 33 5.24 5.57 -8.63
C LYS A 33 5.14 4.24 -7.88
N ALA A 34 5.48 4.22 -6.58
CA ALA A 34 5.40 3.02 -5.76
C ALA A 34 3.98 2.46 -5.65
N ASN A 35 2.96 3.32 -5.47
CA ASN A 35 1.57 2.90 -5.44
C ASN A 35 1.10 2.30 -6.77
N LEU A 36 1.53 2.86 -7.90
CA LEU A 36 1.13 2.39 -9.23
C LEU A 36 1.84 1.09 -9.63
N TRP A 37 3.12 0.95 -9.34
CA TRP A 37 3.96 -0.09 -9.92
C TRP A 37 4.27 -1.27 -9.02
N LEU A 38 4.27 -1.12 -7.68
CA LEU A 38 4.62 -2.24 -6.80
C LEU A 38 3.54 -3.32 -6.80
N ARG A 39 3.95 -4.52 -7.22
CA ARG A 39 3.08 -5.69 -7.38
C ARG A 39 2.99 -6.52 -6.13
N THR A 40 4.09 -6.59 -5.36
CA THR A 40 4.23 -7.51 -4.21
C THR A 40 4.01 -6.84 -2.87
N ALA A 41 3.88 -5.51 -2.83
CA ALA A 41 3.57 -4.76 -1.63
C ALA A 41 2.06 -4.73 -1.35
N ASP A 42 1.67 -4.85 -0.08
CA ASP A 42 0.28 -4.71 0.32
C ASP A 42 -0.14 -3.25 0.55
N LYS A 43 0.81 -2.39 0.94
CA LYS A 43 0.57 -0.96 1.21
C LYS A 43 1.86 -0.16 1.03
N ILE A 44 1.71 1.08 0.64
CA ILE A 44 2.76 2.09 0.65
C ILE A 44 2.47 3.05 1.80
N LEU A 45 3.45 3.23 2.68
CA LEU A 45 3.34 4.02 3.89
C LEU A 45 4.44 5.09 3.91
N ILE A 46 4.07 6.32 4.22
CA ILE A 46 5.05 7.38 4.51
C ILE A 46 5.40 7.30 5.98
N VAL A 47 6.69 7.16 6.31
CA VAL A 47 7.17 7.23 7.70
C VAL A 47 7.23 8.69 8.13
N LEU A 48 6.46 9.03 9.17
CA LEU A 48 6.38 10.39 9.71
C LEU A 48 7.32 10.62 10.88
N ASN A 49 7.45 9.62 11.76
CA ASN A 49 8.32 9.68 12.93
C ASN A 49 8.69 8.27 13.42
N ARG A 50 9.85 8.17 14.06
CA ARG A 50 10.30 6.95 14.73
C ARG A 50 10.97 7.34 16.06
N PHE A 51 10.48 6.79 17.16
CA PHE A 51 10.95 7.13 18.50
C PHE A 51 10.74 5.96 19.49
N LYS A 52 11.43 5.99 20.61
CA LYS A 52 11.22 5.04 21.70
C LYS A 52 10.08 5.50 22.59
N ALA A 53 9.18 4.59 22.99
CA ALA A 53 8.12 4.88 23.95
C ALA A 53 7.93 3.68 24.89
N MET A 54 8.13 3.90 26.16
CA MET A 54 7.92 2.93 27.23
C MET A 54 6.67 3.28 28.06
N THR A 55 6.22 4.52 27.98
CA THR A 55 5.03 5.04 28.66
C THR A 55 4.04 5.63 27.65
N PHE A 56 2.79 5.78 28.08
CA PHE A 56 1.78 6.46 27.26
C PHE A 56 2.09 7.94 27.05
N GLU A 57 2.84 8.57 27.98
CA GLU A 57 3.29 9.95 27.81
C GLU A 57 4.35 10.03 26.69
N ASP A 58 5.33 9.11 26.66
CA ASP A 58 6.32 9.06 25.56
C ASP A 58 5.60 8.92 24.21
N LEU A 59 4.61 8.02 24.15
CA LEU A 59 3.81 7.79 22.94
C LEU A 59 3.07 9.07 22.53
N PHE A 60 2.41 9.73 23.49
CA PHE A 60 1.68 10.97 23.24
C PHE A 60 2.60 12.06 22.70
N GLN A 61 3.73 12.31 23.36
CA GLN A 61 4.66 13.36 22.97
C GLN A 61 5.29 13.09 21.59
N GLY A 62 5.68 11.85 21.32
CA GLY A 62 6.26 11.46 20.03
C GLY A 62 5.28 11.61 18.87
N VAL A 63 4.00 11.30 19.05
CA VAL A 63 2.96 11.51 18.02
C VAL A 63 2.60 12.99 17.91
N ASN A 64 2.50 13.70 19.04
CA ASN A 64 2.15 15.13 19.10
C ASN A 64 3.23 16.05 18.50
N SER A 65 4.49 15.59 18.44
CA SER A 65 5.60 16.36 17.84
C SER A 65 5.54 16.46 16.31
N ILE A 66 4.75 15.60 15.66
CA ILE A 66 4.59 15.61 14.20
C ILE A 66 3.78 16.85 13.80
N LYS A 67 4.20 17.51 12.70
CA LYS A 67 3.52 18.67 12.14
C LYS A 67 2.33 18.24 11.27
N TRP A 68 1.27 17.77 11.92
CA TRP A 68 0.07 17.22 11.27
C TRP A 68 -0.62 18.24 10.35
N GLU A 69 -0.53 19.50 10.68
CA GLU A 69 -1.08 20.62 9.89
C GLU A 69 -0.47 20.78 8.49
N ASN A 70 0.70 20.19 8.25
CA ASN A 70 1.33 20.14 6.93
C ASN A 70 0.86 18.94 6.08
N LEU A 71 0.16 18.00 6.71
CA LEU A 71 -0.28 16.75 6.09
C LEU A 71 -1.80 16.68 5.94
N MET A 72 -2.54 17.29 6.85
CA MET A 72 -3.99 17.18 6.93
C MET A 72 -4.66 18.54 7.10
N PRO A 73 -5.72 18.85 6.32
CA PRO A 73 -6.54 20.04 6.53
C PRO A 73 -7.39 19.91 7.82
N GLU A 74 -8.03 21.02 8.23
CA GLU A 74 -8.82 21.05 9.47
C GLU A 74 -10.03 20.10 9.45
N ASN A 75 -10.58 19.80 8.27
CA ASN A 75 -11.73 18.92 8.10
C ASN A 75 -11.35 17.45 7.82
N ALA A 76 -10.06 17.10 7.87
CA ALA A 76 -9.60 15.76 7.59
C ALA A 76 -10.30 14.70 8.45
N LYS A 77 -10.76 13.62 7.82
CA LYS A 77 -11.25 12.42 8.49
C LYS A 77 -10.08 11.48 8.72
N PHE A 78 -9.48 11.50 9.89
CA PHE A 78 -8.39 10.58 10.20
C PHE A 78 -8.81 9.44 11.11
N VAL A 79 -8.20 8.27 10.88
CA VAL A 79 -8.38 7.05 11.66
C VAL A 79 -7.01 6.55 12.11
N VAL A 80 -6.87 6.26 13.40
CA VAL A 80 -5.63 5.69 13.96
C VAL A 80 -5.77 4.19 14.08
N THR A 81 -4.87 3.45 13.43
CA THR A 81 -4.72 2.01 13.56
C THR A 81 -3.46 1.68 14.35
N GLY A 82 -3.50 0.63 15.16
CA GLY A 82 -2.38 0.27 16.04
C GLY A 82 -1.90 -1.16 15.83
N LYS A 83 -0.62 -1.39 16.12
CA LYS A 83 -0.02 -2.71 16.31
C LYS A 83 0.98 -2.62 17.45
N SER A 84 1.06 -3.64 18.29
CA SER A 84 2.09 -3.72 19.32
C SER A 84 2.63 -5.15 19.40
N PHE A 85 3.95 -5.28 19.36
CA PHE A 85 4.63 -6.56 19.47
C PHE A 85 5.89 -6.43 20.30
N LYS A 86 6.03 -7.27 21.34
CA LYS A 86 7.18 -7.27 22.27
C LYS A 86 7.51 -5.89 22.81
N SER A 87 6.50 -5.11 23.20
CA SER A 87 6.64 -3.76 23.74
C SER A 87 5.90 -3.65 25.08
N GLN A 88 6.34 -2.74 25.95
CA GLN A 88 5.70 -2.48 27.24
C GLN A 88 4.27 -1.99 27.04
N LEU A 89 4.05 -1.11 26.10
CA LEU A 89 2.72 -0.65 25.71
C LEU A 89 2.03 -1.71 24.85
N SER A 90 1.45 -2.72 25.48
CA SER A 90 0.82 -3.88 24.84
C SER A 90 -0.64 -3.68 24.43
N SER A 91 -1.37 -2.77 25.10
CA SER A 91 -2.76 -2.49 24.79
C SER A 91 -2.92 -1.67 23.51
N VAL A 92 -3.20 -2.34 22.39
CA VAL A 92 -3.42 -1.68 21.09
C VAL A 92 -4.53 -0.63 21.15
N PRO A 93 -5.73 -0.89 21.75
CA PRO A 93 -6.78 0.13 21.84
C PRO A 93 -6.34 1.38 22.64
N ALA A 94 -5.58 1.20 23.72
CA ALA A 94 -5.05 2.33 24.50
C ALA A 94 -4.05 3.14 23.66
N CYS A 95 -3.12 2.48 22.96
CA CYS A 95 -2.16 3.14 22.07
C CYS A 95 -2.87 3.94 20.97
N GLN A 96 -3.93 3.38 20.36
CA GLN A 96 -4.74 4.07 19.37
C GLN A 96 -5.41 5.33 19.93
N SER A 97 -6.07 5.20 21.09
CA SER A 97 -6.77 6.33 21.74
C SER A 97 -5.80 7.45 22.14
N ILE A 98 -4.65 7.11 22.72
CA ILE A 98 -3.62 8.09 23.10
C ILE A 98 -3.06 8.78 21.85
N SER A 99 -2.77 8.02 20.79
CA SER A 99 -2.26 8.58 19.54
C SER A 99 -3.29 9.49 18.87
N GLU A 100 -4.58 9.12 18.86
CA GLU A 100 -5.65 9.97 18.33
C GLU A 100 -5.73 11.29 19.09
N LYS A 101 -5.69 11.26 20.44
CA LYS A 101 -5.65 12.45 21.28
C LYS A 101 -4.44 13.33 20.97
N ALA A 102 -3.27 12.73 20.73
CA ALA A 102 -2.05 13.44 20.39
C ALA A 102 -2.17 14.17 19.03
N VAL A 103 -2.73 13.52 18.01
CA VAL A 103 -3.02 14.12 16.71
C VAL A 103 -3.99 15.32 16.88
N ILE A 104 -5.11 15.12 17.58
CA ILE A 104 -6.10 16.18 17.84
C ILE A 104 -5.42 17.36 18.50
N LYS A 105 -4.62 17.13 19.56
CA LYS A 105 -3.93 18.20 20.28
C LYS A 105 -2.94 18.97 19.42
N ALA A 106 -2.22 18.28 18.55
CA ALA A 106 -1.31 18.90 17.60
C ALA A 106 -2.07 19.77 16.59
N MET A 107 -3.16 19.24 16.00
CA MET A 107 -4.00 19.98 15.05
C MET A 107 -4.67 21.22 15.70
N GLN A 108 -5.12 21.11 16.95
CA GLN A 108 -5.71 22.21 17.70
C GLN A 108 -4.75 23.41 17.90
N ARG A 109 -3.44 23.18 17.99
CA ARG A 109 -2.45 24.26 18.09
C ARG A 109 -2.47 25.17 16.86
N LYS A 110 -2.71 24.60 15.68
CA LYS A 110 -2.74 25.33 14.41
C LYS A 110 -4.11 25.91 14.11
N TYR A 111 -5.14 25.06 14.14
CA TYR A 111 -6.47 25.43 13.67
C TYR A 111 -7.32 26.13 14.72
N LYS A 112 -6.95 26.05 16.02
CA LYS A 112 -7.64 26.70 17.15
C LYS A 112 -9.12 26.36 17.27
N ILE A 113 -9.53 25.18 16.80
CA ILE A 113 -10.90 24.65 16.85
C ILE A 113 -11.01 23.55 17.90
N ALA A 114 -12.16 23.51 18.61
CA ALA A 114 -12.41 22.52 19.65
C ALA A 114 -12.81 21.14 19.06
N HIS A 115 -13.56 21.17 17.98
CA HIS A 115 -14.09 19.96 17.32
C HIS A 115 -13.76 19.99 15.83
N PHE A 116 -13.20 18.87 15.34
CA PHE A 116 -12.90 18.70 13.92
C PHE A 116 -14.12 18.09 13.21
N PRO A 117 -14.57 18.65 12.06
CA PRO A 117 -15.79 18.21 11.38
C PRO A 117 -15.69 16.76 10.89
N LYS A 118 -14.50 16.29 10.51
CA LYS A 118 -14.23 14.92 9.99
C LYS A 118 -15.09 14.56 8.76
N ASP A 119 -15.40 15.55 7.92
CA ASP A 119 -16.19 15.42 6.69
C ASP A 119 -15.35 15.49 5.41
N GLY A 120 -14.05 15.70 5.55
CA GLY A 120 -13.09 15.72 4.45
C GLY A 120 -12.53 14.35 4.08
N ASP A 121 -11.41 14.36 3.36
CA ASP A 121 -10.73 13.15 2.89
C ASP A 121 -10.16 12.31 4.03
N GLU A 122 -10.07 11.01 3.77
CA GLU A 122 -9.66 10.03 4.77
C GLU A 122 -8.12 9.89 4.83
N TYR A 123 -7.60 9.93 6.05
CA TYR A 123 -6.18 9.73 6.39
C TYR A 123 -6.05 8.58 7.39
N THR A 124 -5.49 7.46 6.97
CA THR A 124 -5.24 6.34 7.87
C THR A 124 -3.82 6.44 8.44
N ILE A 125 -3.73 6.75 9.72
CA ILE A 125 -2.48 6.81 10.49
C ILE A 125 -2.24 5.44 11.11
N GLN A 126 -1.06 4.85 10.91
CA GLN A 126 -0.69 3.61 11.57
C GLN A 126 0.39 3.89 12.60
N VAL A 127 0.16 3.43 13.84
CA VAL A 127 1.10 3.50 14.96
C VAL A 127 1.53 2.07 15.30
N ALA A 128 2.76 1.73 14.94
CA ALA A 128 3.31 0.39 15.14
C ALA A 128 4.41 0.41 16.20
N LEU A 129 4.23 -0.38 17.24
CA LEU A 129 5.19 -0.57 18.32
C LEU A 129 5.89 -1.92 18.13
N LEU A 130 7.21 -1.89 18.05
CA LEU A 130 8.04 -3.09 17.98
C LEU A 130 9.24 -2.93 18.91
N LYS A 131 9.33 -3.74 19.98
CA LYS A 131 10.43 -3.68 20.97
C LYS A 131 10.60 -2.26 21.51
N ASP A 132 9.50 -1.63 21.91
CA ASP A 132 9.40 -0.26 22.45
C ASP A 132 9.78 0.87 21.46
N ILE A 133 10.06 0.53 20.21
CA ILE A 133 10.23 1.54 19.14
C ILE A 133 8.89 1.73 18.45
N VAL A 134 8.41 2.97 18.48
CA VAL A 134 7.20 3.41 17.77
C VAL A 134 7.58 3.90 16.38
N THR A 135 6.88 3.43 15.38
CA THR A 135 6.92 3.99 14.02
C THR A 135 5.53 4.51 13.67
N VAL A 136 5.43 5.80 13.40
CA VAL A 136 4.19 6.45 12.96
C VAL A 136 4.23 6.61 11.46
N THR A 137 3.23 6.07 10.78
CA THR A 137 3.14 6.11 9.31
C THR A 137 1.79 6.58 8.82
N LEU A 138 1.76 7.11 7.61
CA LEU A 138 0.55 7.50 6.88
C LEU A 138 0.33 6.57 5.68
N ASN A 139 -0.84 5.94 5.59
CA ASN A 139 -1.17 4.99 4.53
C ASN A 139 -1.62 5.70 3.26
N THR A 140 -0.76 5.75 2.26
CA THR A 140 -1.02 6.40 0.97
C THR A 140 -1.92 5.59 0.04
N SER A 141 -1.90 4.27 0.18
CA SER A 141 -2.62 3.36 -0.72
C SER A 141 -4.14 3.33 -0.47
N GLY A 142 -4.58 3.61 0.77
CA GLY A 142 -5.95 3.34 1.21
C GLY A 142 -6.21 1.83 1.38
N PRO A 143 -7.18 1.23 0.65
CA PRO A 143 -7.35 -0.22 0.60
C PRO A 143 -6.08 -0.92 0.15
N SER A 144 -5.86 -2.18 0.64
CA SER A 144 -4.65 -2.94 0.31
C SER A 144 -4.44 -3.09 -1.20
N LEU A 145 -3.17 -3.04 -1.64
CA LEU A 145 -2.78 -3.04 -3.07
C LEU A 145 -3.13 -4.35 -3.79
N HIS A 146 -3.36 -5.46 -3.07
CA HIS A 146 -3.87 -6.68 -3.71
C HIS A 146 -5.23 -6.44 -4.39
N LYS A 147 -6.05 -5.49 -3.91
CA LYS A 147 -7.29 -5.07 -4.57
C LYS A 147 -6.96 -4.23 -5.82
N ARG A 148 -6.60 -4.90 -6.92
CA ARG A 148 -6.16 -4.27 -8.17
C ARG A 148 -7.26 -3.49 -8.90
N GLY A 149 -8.51 -3.91 -8.72
CA GLY A 149 -9.67 -3.33 -9.39
C GLY A 149 -10.21 -4.16 -10.57
N TYR A 150 -9.50 -5.18 -11.03
CA TYR A 150 -9.96 -6.04 -12.14
C TYR A 150 -10.93 -7.14 -11.71
N ARG A 151 -10.98 -7.49 -10.44
CA ARG A 151 -11.86 -8.57 -9.97
C ARG A 151 -13.30 -8.07 -9.83
N VAL A 152 -14.19 -8.55 -10.67
CA VAL A 152 -15.61 -8.18 -10.66
C VAL A 152 -16.40 -9.02 -9.65
N GLN A 153 -16.10 -10.31 -9.54
CA GLN A 153 -16.79 -11.23 -8.64
C GLN A 153 -15.86 -11.75 -7.54
N GLN A 154 -16.43 -12.01 -6.36
CA GLN A 154 -15.68 -12.61 -5.25
C GLN A 154 -15.85 -14.11 -5.27
N VAL A 155 -14.74 -14.84 -5.42
CA VAL A 155 -14.66 -16.29 -5.15
C VAL A 155 -14.33 -16.51 -3.67
N MET A 156 -14.72 -17.66 -3.16
CA MET A 156 -14.36 -18.04 -1.79
C MET A 156 -12.85 -18.24 -1.68
N ALA A 157 -12.18 -17.44 -0.83
CA ALA A 157 -10.75 -17.51 -0.51
C ALA A 157 -9.78 -17.50 -1.71
N PRO A 158 -9.83 -16.50 -2.61
CA PRO A 158 -8.89 -16.43 -3.73
C PRO A 158 -7.47 -16.17 -3.23
N LEU A 159 -6.47 -16.62 -4.01
CA LEU A 159 -5.09 -16.20 -3.79
C LEU A 159 -4.99 -14.68 -3.90
N LYS A 160 -4.27 -14.02 -2.96
CA LYS A 160 -4.04 -12.59 -3.05
C LYS A 160 -3.20 -12.28 -4.29
N GLU A 161 -3.56 -11.23 -5.00
CA GLU A 161 -2.89 -10.77 -6.21
C GLU A 161 -1.40 -10.44 -5.95
N THR A 162 -1.08 -9.83 -4.80
CA THR A 162 0.30 -9.55 -4.38
C THR A 162 1.11 -10.83 -4.17
N MET A 163 0.48 -11.89 -3.68
CA MET A 163 1.11 -13.20 -3.51
C MET A 163 1.31 -13.90 -4.86
N ALA A 164 0.31 -13.86 -5.74
CA ALA A 164 0.41 -14.42 -7.09
C ALA A 164 1.57 -13.77 -7.87
N ALA A 165 1.65 -12.43 -7.85
CA ALA A 165 2.76 -11.71 -8.46
C ALA A 165 4.11 -12.12 -7.87
N ALA A 166 4.21 -12.26 -6.54
CA ALA A 166 5.44 -12.70 -5.87
C ALA A 166 5.86 -14.12 -6.31
N LEU A 167 4.92 -15.06 -6.43
CA LEU A 167 5.20 -16.42 -6.89
C LEU A 167 5.73 -16.44 -8.33
N ILE A 168 5.13 -15.66 -9.23
CA ILE A 168 5.59 -15.52 -10.62
C ILE A 168 7.01 -14.97 -10.65
N MET A 169 7.29 -13.90 -9.90
CA MET A 169 8.62 -13.28 -9.83
C MET A 169 9.66 -14.22 -9.20
N LEU A 170 9.27 -15.11 -8.29
CA LEU A 170 10.15 -16.12 -7.67
C LEU A 170 10.43 -17.29 -8.60
N SER A 171 9.49 -17.65 -9.47
CA SER A 171 9.67 -18.74 -10.44
C SER A 171 10.67 -18.42 -11.53
N TYR A 172 11.12 -17.15 -11.63
CA TYR A 172 11.95 -16.64 -12.72
C TYR A 172 11.36 -16.89 -14.11
N TRP A 173 10.03 -17.04 -14.19
CA TRP A 173 9.33 -17.11 -15.46
C TRP A 173 9.56 -15.82 -16.27
N LYS A 174 9.73 -16.00 -17.58
CA LYS A 174 9.89 -14.90 -18.52
C LYS A 174 8.72 -14.86 -19.50
N PRO A 175 8.29 -13.67 -19.94
CA PRO A 175 7.13 -13.50 -20.82
C PRO A 175 7.18 -14.25 -22.16
N ASP A 176 8.38 -14.59 -22.66
CA ASP A 176 8.62 -15.37 -23.88
C ASP A 176 8.39 -16.89 -23.70
N ARG A 177 8.23 -17.35 -22.45
CA ARG A 177 7.99 -18.74 -22.11
C ARG A 177 6.51 -19.01 -21.87
N VAL A 178 6.09 -20.24 -22.12
CA VAL A 178 4.75 -20.72 -21.76
C VAL A 178 4.60 -20.77 -20.25
N LEU A 179 3.45 -20.27 -19.74
CA LEU A 179 3.02 -20.46 -18.37
C LEU A 179 1.74 -21.31 -18.39
N LEU A 180 1.72 -22.36 -17.57
CA LEU A 180 0.55 -23.20 -17.35
C LEU A 180 0.22 -23.25 -15.88
N ASP A 181 -1.01 -22.91 -15.52
CA ASP A 181 -1.59 -23.08 -14.19
C ASP A 181 -2.70 -24.13 -14.24
N PRO A 182 -2.42 -25.37 -13.83
CA PRO A 182 -3.40 -26.48 -13.94
C PRO A 182 -4.51 -26.44 -12.88
N CYS A 183 -4.41 -25.54 -11.89
CA CYS A 183 -5.40 -25.37 -10.82
C CYS A 183 -5.70 -23.86 -10.64
N CYS A 184 -6.04 -23.20 -11.74
CA CYS A 184 -6.04 -21.74 -11.82
C CYS A 184 -7.13 -21.04 -10.98
N GLY A 185 -8.15 -21.77 -10.54
CA GLY A 185 -9.29 -21.16 -9.86
C GLY A 185 -9.88 -20.02 -10.69
N SER A 186 -10.00 -18.85 -10.10
CA SER A 186 -10.44 -17.62 -10.80
C SER A 186 -9.31 -16.89 -11.57
N GLY A 187 -8.23 -17.59 -11.92
CA GLY A 187 -7.19 -17.11 -12.82
C GLY A 187 -6.18 -16.11 -12.22
N THR A 188 -6.07 -15.99 -10.90
CA THR A 188 -5.23 -14.93 -10.28
C THR A 188 -3.77 -14.99 -10.74
N ILE A 189 -3.15 -16.18 -10.81
CA ILE A 189 -1.75 -16.32 -11.28
C ILE A 189 -1.67 -15.96 -12.76
N ALA A 190 -2.59 -16.44 -13.58
CA ALA A 190 -2.62 -16.19 -15.01
C ALA A 190 -2.78 -14.68 -15.33
N ILE A 191 -3.68 -13.99 -14.61
CA ILE A 191 -3.92 -12.55 -14.76
C ILE A 191 -2.68 -11.74 -14.34
N GLU A 192 -2.10 -12.01 -13.16
CA GLU A 192 -0.90 -11.30 -12.69
C GLU A 192 0.30 -11.57 -13.64
N ALA A 193 0.43 -12.78 -14.19
CA ALA A 193 1.44 -13.09 -15.21
C ALA A 193 1.22 -12.25 -16.49
N ALA A 194 -0.01 -12.10 -16.95
CA ALA A 194 -0.35 -11.29 -18.10
C ALA A 194 -0.04 -9.80 -17.86
N LEU A 195 -0.36 -9.28 -16.66
CA LEU A 195 0.00 -7.90 -16.26
C LEU A 195 1.52 -7.68 -16.26
N ILE A 196 2.30 -8.65 -15.76
CA ILE A 196 3.77 -8.59 -15.78
C ILE A 196 4.28 -8.63 -17.22
N ALA A 197 3.78 -9.57 -18.04
CA ALA A 197 4.23 -9.77 -19.42
C ALA A 197 3.99 -8.55 -20.31
N LYS A 198 2.82 -7.95 -20.18
CA LYS A 198 2.42 -6.74 -20.93
C LYS A 198 2.94 -5.45 -20.30
N ASN A 199 3.68 -5.51 -19.21
CA ASN A 199 4.15 -4.34 -18.46
C ASN A 199 3.00 -3.41 -18.03
N ILE A 200 1.86 -3.96 -17.61
CA ILE A 200 0.73 -3.20 -17.09
C ILE A 200 0.96 -2.94 -15.61
N ALA A 201 0.98 -1.67 -15.21
CA ALA A 201 1.11 -1.31 -13.79
C ALA A 201 -0.13 -1.76 -13.00
N PRO A 202 0.03 -2.50 -11.89
CA PRO A 202 -1.09 -3.11 -11.15
C PRO A 202 -2.03 -2.09 -10.51
N GLY A 203 -1.56 -0.85 -10.34
CA GLY A 203 -2.32 0.26 -9.77
C GLY A 203 -3.19 1.04 -10.76
N LEU A 204 -3.13 0.75 -12.09
CA LEU A 204 -3.80 1.54 -13.11
C LEU A 204 -5.34 1.55 -12.99
N MET A 205 -5.94 0.44 -12.52
CA MET A 205 -7.39 0.25 -12.46
C MET A 205 -8.00 0.60 -11.09
N ARG A 206 -7.26 1.26 -10.21
CA ARG A 206 -7.72 1.61 -8.87
C ARG A 206 -7.38 3.05 -8.51
N HIS A 207 -8.02 3.55 -7.43
CA HIS A 207 -7.69 4.81 -6.78
C HIS A 207 -6.91 4.57 -5.48
N PHE A 208 -6.17 5.60 -5.07
CA PHE A 208 -5.37 5.61 -3.85
C PHE A 208 -5.83 6.73 -2.92
N ALA A 209 -5.69 6.54 -1.61
CA ALA A 209 -6.08 7.57 -0.65
C ALA A 209 -5.32 8.88 -0.89
N ALA A 210 -4.03 8.78 -1.18
CA ALA A 210 -3.16 9.93 -1.40
C ALA A 210 -3.45 10.74 -2.68
N GLU A 211 -4.26 10.25 -3.60
CA GLU A 211 -4.71 11.03 -4.78
C GLU A 211 -5.53 12.27 -4.39
N LYS A 212 -6.13 12.25 -3.20
CA LYS A 212 -6.99 13.31 -2.70
C LYS A 212 -6.24 14.33 -1.83
N TRP A 213 -5.03 14.00 -1.37
CA TRP A 213 -4.30 14.81 -0.42
C TRP A 213 -3.60 16.00 -1.08
N ASP A 214 -3.73 17.18 -0.47
CA ASP A 214 -3.23 18.42 -1.04
C ASP A 214 -1.69 18.54 -1.03
N PHE A 215 -1.00 17.81 -0.14
CA PHE A 215 0.47 17.83 -0.09
C PHE A 215 1.15 16.94 -1.13
N ILE A 216 0.36 16.16 -1.91
CA ILE A 216 0.85 15.42 -3.08
C ILE A 216 0.18 16.01 -4.32
N ASP A 217 0.98 16.63 -5.19
CA ASP A 217 0.49 17.26 -6.40
C ASP A 217 -0.30 16.26 -7.27
N LYS A 218 -1.53 16.62 -7.64
CA LYS A 218 -2.42 15.82 -8.48
C LYS A 218 -1.88 15.60 -9.89
N GLU A 219 -1.02 16.50 -10.38
CA GLU A 219 -0.37 16.36 -11.68
C GLU A 219 0.64 15.20 -11.70
N LEU A 220 1.27 14.88 -10.56
CA LEU A 220 2.15 13.70 -10.46
C LEU A 220 1.37 12.40 -10.74
N TRP A 221 0.15 12.27 -10.21
CA TRP A 221 -0.72 11.13 -10.48
C TRP A 221 -1.13 11.03 -11.95
N LYS A 222 -1.47 12.16 -12.58
CA LYS A 222 -1.84 12.21 -14.00
C LYS A 222 -0.66 11.85 -14.88
N LYS A 223 0.53 12.41 -14.59
CA LYS A 223 1.79 12.14 -15.29
C LYS A 223 2.10 10.64 -15.24
N GLU A 224 2.21 10.09 -14.04
CA GLU A 224 2.62 8.70 -13.83
C GLU A 224 1.62 7.70 -14.44
N ARG A 225 0.30 7.96 -14.33
CA ARG A 225 -0.72 7.13 -15.00
C ARG A 225 -0.62 7.18 -16.52
N ARG A 226 -0.28 8.34 -17.10
CA ARG A 226 -0.06 8.48 -18.55
C ARG A 226 1.17 7.67 -18.97
N GLU A 227 2.28 7.82 -18.27
CA GLU A 227 3.51 7.08 -18.53
C GLU A 227 3.31 5.57 -18.39
N ALA A 228 2.61 5.14 -17.35
CA ALA A 228 2.28 3.74 -17.16
C ALA A 228 1.41 3.16 -18.29
N ARG A 229 0.48 3.94 -18.86
CA ARG A 229 -0.30 3.51 -20.03
C ARG A 229 0.55 3.42 -21.29
N LEU A 230 1.47 4.35 -21.50
CA LEU A 230 2.39 4.35 -22.65
C LEU A 230 3.40 3.19 -22.57
N ALA A 231 3.75 2.74 -21.36
CA ALA A 231 4.66 1.63 -21.14
C ALA A 231 4.05 0.24 -21.42
N ILE A 232 2.74 0.16 -21.66
CA ILE A 232 2.04 -1.11 -21.93
C ILE A 232 2.48 -1.67 -23.29
N LYS A 233 2.92 -2.92 -23.31
CA LYS A 233 3.27 -3.66 -24.53
C LYS A 233 2.01 -4.18 -25.21
N GLN A 234 1.35 -3.33 -26.01
CA GLN A 234 0.05 -3.61 -26.62
C GLN A 234 0.05 -4.86 -27.50
N ASP A 235 1.05 -4.98 -28.37
CA ASP A 235 1.13 -6.05 -29.38
C ASP A 235 1.69 -7.36 -28.84
N PHE A 236 2.20 -7.38 -27.60
CA PHE A 236 2.75 -8.58 -27.00
C PHE A 236 1.66 -9.52 -26.51
N GLN A 237 1.65 -10.75 -27.02
CA GLN A 237 0.69 -11.79 -26.63
C GLN A 237 1.41 -12.92 -25.87
N PRO A 238 1.37 -12.91 -24.53
CA PRO A 238 2.01 -13.97 -23.73
C PRO A 238 1.25 -15.28 -23.85
N LYS A 239 1.99 -16.40 -23.87
CA LYS A 239 1.41 -17.76 -23.89
C LYS A 239 1.12 -18.21 -22.45
N ILE A 240 -0.06 -17.87 -21.95
CA ILE A 240 -0.52 -18.17 -20.60
C ILE A 240 -1.79 -18.99 -20.68
N TYR A 241 -1.81 -20.13 -20.01
CA TYR A 241 -2.93 -21.07 -19.99
C TYR A 241 -3.30 -21.41 -18.56
N GLY A 242 -4.59 -21.53 -18.29
CA GLY A 242 -5.14 -21.96 -17.01
C GLY A 242 -6.19 -23.06 -17.22
N SER A 243 -6.26 -24.00 -16.29
CA SER A 243 -7.35 -24.96 -16.20
C SER A 243 -7.73 -25.18 -14.74
N ASP A 244 -8.96 -25.56 -14.49
CA ASP A 244 -9.46 -25.91 -13.16
C ASP A 244 -10.58 -26.95 -13.29
N ILE A 245 -10.73 -27.80 -12.29
CA ILE A 245 -11.83 -28.78 -12.22
C ILE A 245 -13.19 -28.08 -12.03
N ASN A 246 -13.18 -26.89 -11.45
CA ASN A 246 -14.37 -26.07 -11.22
C ASN A 246 -14.67 -25.18 -12.43
N ALA A 247 -15.58 -25.62 -13.29
CA ALA A 247 -15.99 -24.87 -14.48
C ALA A 247 -16.49 -23.43 -14.19
N ASN A 248 -17.12 -23.21 -13.03
CA ASN A 248 -17.56 -21.85 -12.64
C ASN A 248 -16.37 -20.93 -12.33
N ALA A 249 -15.32 -21.48 -11.72
CA ALA A 249 -14.09 -20.71 -11.46
C ALA A 249 -13.41 -20.31 -12.77
N VAL A 250 -13.34 -21.24 -13.75
CA VAL A 250 -12.80 -20.97 -15.09
C VAL A 250 -13.62 -19.88 -15.79
N LYS A 251 -14.95 -19.97 -15.75
CA LYS A 251 -15.83 -18.95 -16.33
C LYS A 251 -15.56 -17.56 -15.75
N MET A 252 -15.44 -17.46 -14.43
CA MET A 252 -15.10 -16.19 -13.76
C MET A 252 -13.72 -15.64 -14.14
N SER A 253 -12.78 -16.51 -14.51
CA SER A 253 -11.44 -16.08 -14.95
C SER A 253 -11.44 -15.46 -16.34
N MET A 254 -12.49 -15.68 -17.13
CA MET A 254 -12.65 -15.19 -18.50
C MET A 254 -13.43 -13.86 -18.57
N GLU A 255 -14.10 -13.45 -17.50
CA GLU A 255 -14.82 -12.17 -17.34
C GLU A 255 -13.87 -11.05 -16.88
#